data_97c4a584b5c4bcd36fef598858222190
#
_entry.id   97c4a584b5c4bcd36fef598858222190
#
_cell.length_a   1.000
_cell.length_b   1.000
_cell.length_c   1.000
_cell.angle_alpha   90.00
_cell.angle_beta   90.00
_cell.angle_gamma   90.00
#
_symmetry.space_group_name_H-M   'P 1'
#
loop_
_entity.id
_entity.type
_entity.pdbx_description
1 polymer ?
#
loop_
_entity_poly.entity_id
_entity_poly.type
_entity_poly.pdbx_seq_one_letter_code
_entity_poly.pdbx_strand_id
1 'polypeptide(L)'
;MINKLHMAMIELYHGDAKRIQHFCKVHSYAKLIAEMEHVDADTLFILEAAALTHDIGIHLCEEKYGSSNGKLQEKEGPAIAEKLLKELQFEENVIERVKYLIAHHHTYDAIDGIDYQILVEADFLVNILEDGLAKEAALQAY
;
A
#
# COMPACT_ATOMS: atom_id res chain seq x y z
N MET A 1 -1.97 13.63 10.50
CA MET A 1 -2.29 12.18 10.59
C MET A 1 -1.43 11.35 9.63
N ILE A 2 -1.41 11.68 8.36
CA ILE A 2 -0.63 10.92 7.37
C ILE A 2 0.86 10.95 7.68
N ASN A 3 1.41 12.09 8.07
CA ASN A 3 2.83 12.17 8.41
C ASN A 3 3.19 11.32 9.63
N LYS A 4 2.31 11.23 10.61
CA LYS A 4 2.53 10.36 11.78
C LYS A 4 2.54 8.88 11.38
N LEU A 5 1.62 8.50 10.48
CA LEU A 5 1.58 7.14 9.94
C LEU A 5 2.86 6.84 9.15
N HIS A 6 3.30 7.78 8.32
CA HIS A 6 4.51 7.64 7.52
C HIS A 6 5.73 7.38 8.43
N MET A 7 5.90 8.20 9.47
CA MET A 7 6.98 8.00 10.42
C MET A 7 6.87 6.68 11.18
N ALA A 8 5.67 6.29 11.58
CA ALA A 8 5.46 5.03 12.27
C ALA A 8 5.84 3.84 11.39
N MET A 9 5.53 3.89 10.10
CA MET A 9 5.90 2.84 9.15
C MET A 9 7.42 2.77 8.94
N ILE A 10 8.09 3.93 8.88
CA ILE A 10 9.55 3.97 8.76
C ILE A 10 10.19 3.33 10.01
N GLU A 11 9.68 3.63 11.19
CA GLU A 11 10.17 3.04 12.44
C GLU A 11 9.92 1.53 12.49
N LEU A 12 8.71 1.10 12.08
CA LEU A 12 8.33 -0.30 12.08
C LEU A 12 9.25 -1.12 11.15
N TYR A 13 9.60 -0.54 10.01
CA TYR A 13 10.45 -1.19 9.01
C TYR A 13 11.93 -0.80 9.13
N HIS A 14 12.35 -0.28 10.29
CA HIS A 14 13.73 0.10 10.55
C HIS A 14 14.70 -1.03 10.18
N GLY A 15 15.70 -0.72 9.41
CA GLY A 15 16.68 -1.70 8.93
C GLY A 15 16.33 -2.32 7.57
N ASP A 16 15.15 -2.04 7.04
CA ASP A 16 14.71 -2.57 5.75
C ASP A 16 14.54 -1.42 4.75
N ALA A 17 15.65 -0.86 4.31
CA ALA A 17 15.64 0.33 3.45
C ALA A 17 14.89 0.10 2.14
N LYS A 18 15.01 -1.09 1.56
CA LYS A 18 14.36 -1.40 0.29
C LYS A 18 12.83 -1.28 0.39
N ARG A 19 12.27 -1.83 1.46
CA ARG A 19 10.81 -1.80 1.65
C ARG A 19 10.30 -0.45 2.11
N ILE A 20 11.09 0.28 2.89
CA ILE A 20 10.77 1.68 3.22
C ILE A 20 10.69 2.51 1.96
N GLN A 21 11.67 2.40 1.07
CA GLN A 21 11.66 3.12 -0.21
C GLN A 21 10.46 2.72 -1.07
N HIS A 22 10.10 1.44 -1.08
CA HIS A 22 8.96 0.95 -1.84
C HIS A 22 7.66 1.62 -1.40
N PHE A 23 7.32 1.58 -0.11
CA PHE A 23 6.05 2.18 0.31
C PHE A 23 6.06 3.71 0.21
N CYS A 24 7.21 4.35 0.37
CA CYS A 24 7.31 5.79 0.15
C CYS A 24 7.03 6.16 -1.30
N LYS A 25 7.53 5.37 -2.25
CA LYS A 25 7.30 5.60 -3.68
C LYS A 25 5.83 5.33 -4.05
N VAL A 26 5.26 4.24 -3.54
CA VAL A 26 3.86 3.92 -3.80
C VAL A 26 2.96 5.04 -3.28
N HIS A 27 3.23 5.54 -2.08
CA HIS A 27 2.52 6.68 -1.51
C HIS A 27 2.62 7.91 -2.40
N SER A 28 3.82 8.24 -2.84
CA SER A 28 4.07 9.42 -3.69
C SER A 28 3.30 9.34 -5.01
N TYR A 29 3.38 8.19 -5.69
CA TYR A 29 2.69 8.00 -6.97
C TYR A 29 1.18 7.92 -6.80
N ALA A 30 0.69 7.25 -5.76
CA ALA A 30 -0.74 7.19 -5.49
C ALA A 30 -1.32 8.58 -5.25
N LYS A 31 -0.63 9.39 -4.46
CA LYS A 31 -1.05 10.77 -4.19
C LYS A 31 -1.06 11.60 -5.48
N LEU A 32 -0.01 11.49 -6.29
CA LEU A 32 0.08 12.20 -7.57
C LEU A 32 -1.10 11.84 -8.48
N ILE A 33 -1.35 10.55 -8.68
CA ILE A 33 -2.43 10.08 -9.55
C ILE A 33 -3.78 10.56 -9.01
N ALA A 34 -4.00 10.44 -7.70
CA ALA A 34 -5.25 10.86 -7.06
C ALA A 34 -5.51 12.36 -7.25
N GLU A 35 -4.47 13.17 -7.10
CA GLU A 35 -4.59 14.62 -7.29
C GLU A 35 -4.91 14.96 -8.75
N MET A 36 -4.28 14.27 -9.70
CA MET A 36 -4.55 14.47 -11.12
C MET A 36 -5.97 14.00 -11.51
N GLU A 37 -6.48 12.98 -10.83
CA GLU A 37 -7.85 12.47 -11.05
C GLU A 37 -8.90 13.24 -10.26
N HIS A 38 -8.49 14.24 -9.47
CA HIS A 38 -9.38 15.09 -8.70
C HIS A 38 -10.28 14.32 -7.72
N VAL A 39 -9.73 13.28 -7.07
CA VAL A 39 -10.48 12.55 -6.04
C VAL A 39 -10.76 13.47 -4.85
N ASP A 40 -11.84 13.19 -4.10
CA ASP A 40 -12.16 13.98 -2.94
C ASP A 40 -11.17 13.78 -1.79
N ALA A 41 -11.21 14.68 -0.80
CA ALA A 41 -10.27 14.67 0.31
C ALA A 41 -10.34 13.38 1.14
N ASP A 42 -11.54 12.85 1.35
CA ASP A 42 -11.71 11.63 2.14
C ASP A 42 -11.12 10.41 1.41
N THR A 43 -11.35 10.31 0.11
CA THR A 43 -10.77 9.25 -0.72
C THR A 43 -9.24 9.35 -0.74
N LEU A 44 -8.71 10.56 -0.89
CA LEU A 44 -7.25 10.77 -0.87
C LEU A 44 -6.65 10.34 0.47
N PHE A 45 -7.29 10.70 1.58
CA PHE A 45 -6.80 10.34 2.90
C PHE A 45 -6.72 8.83 3.09
N ILE A 46 -7.77 8.11 2.71
CA ILE A 46 -7.80 6.64 2.77
C ILE A 46 -6.72 6.04 1.86
N LEU A 47 -6.59 6.56 0.65
CA LEU A 47 -5.60 6.07 -0.31
C LEU A 47 -4.17 6.27 0.20
N GLU A 48 -3.87 7.43 0.77
CA GLU A 48 -2.54 7.69 1.33
C GLU A 48 -2.22 6.73 2.48
N ALA A 49 -3.18 6.50 3.37
CA ALA A 49 -3.00 5.56 4.47
C ALA A 49 -2.80 4.13 3.95
N ALA A 50 -3.57 3.73 2.95
CA ALA A 50 -3.45 2.40 2.35
C ALA A 50 -2.11 2.22 1.63
N ALA A 51 -1.66 3.24 0.89
CA ALA A 51 -0.39 3.18 0.18
C ALA A 51 0.78 2.97 1.14
N LEU A 52 0.78 3.66 2.27
CA LEU A 52 1.83 3.52 3.28
C LEU A 52 1.82 2.16 3.97
N THR A 53 0.66 1.54 4.12
CA THR A 53 0.50 0.31 4.91
C THR A 53 0.25 -0.94 4.09
N HIS A 54 0.15 -0.83 2.75
CA HIS A 54 -0.29 -1.97 1.94
C HIS A 54 0.59 -3.22 2.10
N ASP A 55 1.89 -3.05 2.33
CA ASP A 55 2.84 -4.15 2.51
C ASP A 55 3.19 -4.42 3.98
N ILE A 56 2.39 -3.93 4.92
CA ILE A 56 2.68 -4.04 6.35
C ILE A 56 2.82 -5.49 6.83
N GLY A 57 2.27 -6.44 6.09
CA GLY A 57 2.33 -7.86 6.44
C GLY A 57 3.61 -8.59 6.03
N ILE A 58 4.52 -7.95 5.28
CA ILE A 58 5.68 -8.63 4.71
C ILE A 58 6.54 -9.31 5.78
N HIS A 59 6.94 -8.58 6.83
CA HIS A 59 7.83 -9.14 7.85
C HIS A 59 7.19 -10.31 8.59
N LEU A 60 5.90 -10.19 8.94
CA LEU A 60 5.19 -11.29 9.58
C LEU A 60 5.08 -12.50 8.66
N CYS A 61 4.77 -12.28 7.38
CA CYS A 61 4.67 -13.37 6.41
C CYS A 61 6.01 -14.09 6.24
N GLU A 62 7.11 -13.35 6.17
CA GLU A 62 8.44 -13.94 6.08
C GLU A 62 8.78 -14.77 7.31
N GLU A 63 8.47 -14.24 8.49
CA GLU A 63 8.73 -14.94 9.76
C GLU A 63 7.87 -16.19 9.90
N LYS A 64 6.57 -16.09 9.57
CA LYS A 64 5.59 -17.14 9.80
C LYS A 64 5.61 -18.23 8.72
N TYR A 65 5.80 -17.84 7.45
CA TYR A 65 5.67 -18.73 6.31
C TYR A 65 6.95 -18.89 5.49
N GLY A 66 7.98 -18.11 5.76
CA GLY A 66 9.18 -18.06 4.94
C GLY A 66 8.94 -17.47 3.55
N SER A 67 7.83 -16.77 3.35
CA SER A 67 7.43 -16.18 2.09
C SER A 67 6.60 -14.92 2.32
N SER A 68 6.75 -13.94 1.43
CA SER A 68 5.96 -12.71 1.45
C SER A 68 5.08 -12.59 0.21
N ASN A 69 4.59 -13.72 -0.33
CA ASN A 69 3.76 -13.66 -1.52
C ASN A 69 2.47 -12.86 -1.28
N GLY A 70 1.87 -12.36 -2.38
CA GLY A 70 0.76 -11.42 -2.30
C GLY A 70 -0.45 -11.95 -1.54
N LYS A 71 -0.80 -13.22 -1.70
CA LYS A 71 -1.98 -13.79 -1.03
C LYS A 71 -1.78 -13.91 0.48
N LEU A 72 -0.55 -14.21 0.93
CA LEU A 72 -0.24 -14.22 2.35
C LEU A 72 -0.30 -12.82 2.95
N GLN A 73 0.17 -11.81 2.22
CA GLN A 73 0.08 -10.42 2.64
C GLN A 73 -1.38 -9.97 2.77
N GLU A 74 -2.24 -10.36 1.83
CA GLU A 74 -3.67 -10.05 1.89
C GLU A 74 -4.33 -10.66 3.13
N LYS A 75 -3.86 -11.83 3.54
CA LYS A 75 -4.39 -12.53 4.71
C LYS A 75 -3.92 -11.91 6.03
N GLU A 76 -2.63 -11.62 6.15
CA GLU A 76 -2.02 -11.20 7.43
C GLU A 76 -1.98 -9.67 7.61
N GLY A 77 -1.90 -8.93 6.53
CA GLY A 77 -1.72 -7.47 6.58
C GLY A 77 -2.83 -6.69 7.26
N PRO A 78 -4.12 -6.99 6.98
CA PRO A 78 -5.21 -6.18 7.53
C PRO A 78 -5.23 -6.06 9.04
N ALA A 79 -4.99 -7.15 9.78
CA ALA A 79 -5.00 -7.11 11.25
C ALA A 79 -3.86 -6.26 11.81
N ILE A 80 -2.68 -6.31 11.18
CA ILE A 80 -1.53 -5.52 11.60
C ILE A 80 -1.79 -4.04 11.36
N ALA A 81 -2.35 -3.72 10.19
CA ALA A 81 -2.71 -2.33 9.85
C ALA A 81 -3.77 -1.79 10.81
N GLU A 82 -4.78 -2.60 11.14
CA GLU A 82 -5.82 -2.19 12.08
C GLU A 82 -5.23 -1.78 13.42
N LYS A 83 -4.32 -2.60 13.96
CA LYS A 83 -3.68 -2.32 15.24
C LYS A 83 -2.92 -1.00 15.19
N LEU A 84 -2.10 -0.78 14.16
CA LEU A 84 -1.33 0.44 14.02
C LEU A 84 -2.24 1.66 13.87
N LEU A 85 -3.24 1.58 13.01
CA LEU A 85 -4.14 2.69 12.75
C LEU A 85 -4.97 3.06 13.99
N LYS A 86 -5.39 2.08 14.77
CA LYS A 86 -6.08 2.33 16.05
C LYS A 86 -5.17 3.01 17.06
N GLU A 87 -3.92 2.58 17.16
CA GLU A 87 -2.93 3.22 18.04
C GLU A 87 -2.71 4.69 17.66
N LEU A 88 -2.78 5.02 16.37
CA LEU A 88 -2.64 6.37 15.87
C LEU A 88 -3.96 7.15 15.85
N GLN A 89 -5.05 6.54 16.32
CA GLN A 89 -6.36 7.18 16.47
C GLN A 89 -7.04 7.56 15.15
N PHE A 90 -6.85 6.74 14.11
CA PHE A 90 -7.59 6.88 12.86
C PHE A 90 -9.05 6.52 13.10
N GLU A 91 -9.96 7.15 12.33
CA GLU A 91 -11.38 6.86 12.41
C GLU A 91 -11.71 5.46 11.90
N GLU A 92 -12.74 4.84 12.45
CA GLU A 92 -13.12 3.46 12.16
C GLU A 92 -13.43 3.24 10.67
N ASN A 93 -14.14 4.18 10.03
CA ASN A 93 -14.46 4.07 8.61
C ASN A 93 -13.20 4.06 7.73
N VAL A 94 -12.18 4.83 8.10
CA VAL A 94 -10.91 4.84 7.40
C VAL A 94 -10.19 3.50 7.59
N ILE A 95 -10.13 3.02 8.83
CA ILE A 95 -9.49 1.75 9.15
C ILE A 95 -10.12 0.61 8.36
N GLU A 96 -11.44 0.53 8.33
CA GLU A 96 -12.14 -0.55 7.63
C GLU A 96 -11.86 -0.53 6.12
N ARG A 97 -11.85 0.65 5.51
CA ARG A 97 -11.53 0.73 4.07
C ARG A 97 -10.08 0.40 3.78
N VAL A 98 -9.15 0.86 4.62
CA VAL A 98 -7.72 0.53 4.47
C VAL A 98 -7.51 -0.98 4.59
N LYS A 99 -8.15 -1.63 5.55
CA LYS A 99 -8.09 -3.09 5.70
C LYS A 99 -8.59 -3.81 4.45
N TYR A 100 -9.70 -3.34 3.88
CA TYR A 100 -10.25 -3.90 2.65
C TYR A 100 -9.25 -3.77 1.50
N LEU A 101 -8.66 -2.60 1.34
CA LEU A 101 -7.67 -2.36 0.28
C LEU A 101 -6.44 -3.26 0.44
N ILE A 102 -5.94 -3.42 1.65
CA ILE A 102 -4.81 -4.32 1.92
C ILE A 102 -5.20 -5.77 1.62
N ALA A 103 -6.40 -6.18 2.01
CA ALA A 103 -6.88 -7.55 1.79
C ALA A 103 -7.05 -7.89 0.31
N HIS A 104 -7.08 -6.90 -0.58
CA HIS A 104 -7.34 -7.10 -2.00
C HIS A 104 -6.28 -6.52 -2.94
N HIS A 105 -5.19 -5.95 -2.41
CA HIS A 105 -4.23 -5.22 -3.27
C HIS A 105 -3.45 -6.10 -4.25
N HIS A 106 -3.51 -7.41 -4.09
CA HIS A 106 -2.98 -8.39 -5.07
C HIS A 106 -4.10 -9.15 -5.80
N THR A 107 -5.32 -8.64 -5.75
CA THR A 107 -6.49 -9.20 -6.43
C THR A 107 -6.95 -8.20 -7.48
N TYR A 108 -6.93 -8.58 -8.77
CA TYR A 108 -7.07 -7.64 -9.87
C TYR A 108 -8.33 -7.84 -10.71
N ASP A 109 -9.14 -8.84 -10.40
CA ASP A 109 -10.29 -9.23 -11.20
C ASP A 109 -11.63 -8.65 -10.70
N ALA A 110 -11.61 -7.95 -9.58
CA ALA A 110 -12.83 -7.38 -8.98
C ALA A 110 -12.51 -6.05 -8.29
N ILE A 111 -11.83 -5.15 -9.01
CA ILE A 111 -11.46 -3.84 -8.44
C ILE A 111 -12.71 -2.97 -8.32
N ASP A 112 -13.01 -2.53 -7.10
CA ASP A 112 -14.10 -1.61 -6.84
C ASP A 112 -13.57 -0.33 -6.17
N GLY A 113 -13.97 0.81 -6.70
CA GLY A 113 -13.59 2.10 -6.16
C GLY A 113 -12.28 2.65 -6.73
N ILE A 114 -12.24 3.97 -6.83
CA ILE A 114 -11.09 4.67 -7.40
C ILE A 114 -9.84 4.54 -6.53
N ASP A 115 -9.99 4.45 -5.21
CA ASP A 115 -8.88 4.25 -4.28
C ASP A 115 -8.18 2.90 -4.53
N TYR A 116 -8.95 1.85 -4.72
CA TYR A 116 -8.43 0.52 -5.03
C TYR A 116 -7.68 0.55 -6.38
N GLN A 117 -8.32 1.13 -7.40
CA GLN A 117 -7.71 1.23 -8.74
C GLN A 117 -6.37 1.96 -8.69
N ILE A 118 -6.32 3.10 -8.02
CA ILE A 118 -5.09 3.91 -7.95
C ILE A 118 -4.01 3.20 -7.15
N LEU A 119 -4.36 2.53 -6.05
CA LEU A 119 -3.39 1.79 -5.26
C LEU A 119 -2.72 0.70 -6.09
N VAL A 120 -3.52 -0.07 -6.83
CA VAL A 120 -3.00 -1.13 -7.71
C VAL A 120 -2.09 -0.55 -8.79
N GLU A 121 -2.50 0.54 -9.43
CA GLU A 121 -1.70 1.19 -10.47
C GLU A 121 -0.38 1.72 -9.92
N ALA A 122 -0.40 2.37 -8.77
CA ALA A 122 0.81 2.92 -8.15
C ALA A 122 1.78 1.82 -7.75
N ASP A 123 1.28 0.74 -7.13
CA ASP A 123 2.09 -0.39 -6.73
C ASP A 123 2.73 -1.08 -7.95
N PHE A 124 1.93 -1.29 -9.00
CA PHE A 124 2.41 -1.89 -10.25
C PHE A 124 3.51 -1.03 -10.89
N LEU A 125 3.30 0.28 -10.98
CA LEU A 125 4.28 1.20 -11.54
C LEU A 125 5.61 1.16 -10.77
N VAL A 126 5.55 1.20 -9.45
CA VAL A 126 6.75 1.16 -8.62
C VAL A 126 7.48 -0.17 -8.75
N ASN A 127 6.73 -1.29 -8.81
CA ASN A 127 7.33 -2.61 -8.99
C ASN A 127 8.06 -2.72 -10.33
N ILE A 128 7.50 -2.17 -11.41
CA ILE A 128 8.18 -2.12 -12.71
C ILE A 128 9.50 -1.37 -12.60
N LEU A 129 9.49 -0.21 -11.94
CA LEU A 129 10.69 0.62 -11.80
C LEU A 129 11.76 -0.05 -10.93
N GLU A 130 11.33 -0.71 -9.86
CA GLU A 130 12.26 -1.33 -8.89
C GLU A 130 12.83 -2.64 -9.39
N ASP A 131 12.03 -3.44 -10.11
CA ASP A 131 12.45 -4.76 -10.57
C ASP A 131 13.37 -4.68 -11.79
N GLY A 132 13.56 -3.48 -12.34
CA GLY A 132 14.45 -3.29 -13.47
C GLY A 132 13.98 -4.03 -14.72
N LEU A 133 12.68 -4.08 -14.96
CA LEU A 133 12.13 -4.71 -16.15
C LEU A 133 12.70 -4.06 -17.40
N ALA A 134 12.88 -4.84 -18.47
CA ALA A 134 13.32 -4.32 -19.75
C ALA A 134 12.38 -3.19 -20.18
N LYS A 135 12.97 -2.15 -20.78
CA LYS A 135 12.23 -0.97 -21.19
C LYS A 135 11.03 -1.30 -22.09
N GLU A 136 11.23 -2.25 -23.01
CA GLU A 136 10.15 -2.71 -23.89
C GLU A 136 9.00 -3.35 -23.12
N ALA A 137 9.32 -4.18 -22.13
CA ALA A 137 8.32 -4.82 -21.30
C ALA A 137 7.55 -3.78 -20.47
N ALA A 138 8.24 -2.80 -19.92
CA ALA A 138 7.61 -1.71 -19.15
C ALA A 138 6.67 -0.89 -20.03
N LEU A 139 7.09 -0.57 -21.26
CA LEU A 139 6.26 0.18 -22.21
C LEU A 139 5.03 -0.60 -22.64
N GLN A 140 5.13 -1.92 -22.77
CA GLN A 140 3.98 -2.76 -23.12
C GLN A 140 2.99 -2.90 -21.95
N ALA A 141 3.44 -2.78 -20.71
CA ALA A 141 2.57 -2.84 -19.52
C ALA A 141 1.77 -1.56 -19.35
N TYR A 142 2.25 -0.46 -19.88
CA TYR A 142 1.61 0.84 -19.83
C TYR A 142 1.36 1.42 -21.20
#